data_6084f0dba4266d6bac6f94df0004ff8e
#
_entry.id   6084f0dba4266d6bac6f94df0004ff8e
#
_cell.length_a   1.000
_cell.length_b   1.000
_cell.length_c   1.000
_cell.angle_alpha   90.00
_cell.angle_beta   90.00
_cell.angle_gamma   90.00
#
_symmetry.space_group_name_H-M   'P 1'
#
loop_
_entity.id
_entity.type
_entity.pdbx_description
1 polymer ?
#
loop_
_entity_poly.entity_id
_entity_poly.type
_entity_poly.pdbx_seq_one_letter_code
_entity_poly.pdbx_strand_id
1 'polypeptide(L)'
;MPLSNPIFRRISRLADEQGVRAFVVGGYVRDHYLRRPSTDIDVVVVGSGIALAEALGRELKAKVSVFKTFGTAMVRAGGVEVEFVGARKESYTRDSRKPEVEPGTLADDQRRRDFTINAMAWSLNGATFGELVDPFDGMSDLEECIIRTPCDPDVTFSDDPLRMMRAVRFASQLGFTIEEETFEAIRRNAERIRIVSRERIVTELNKIVLSPVPSMGFELLELTGLLERIFPEMHNLKGVEKRGRHAHKDNFIHTLKVVDNVARRSGDLWLRWAAVLHDIAKPLTKAYDPRVGWTFHGHEVLGSKMVPAIFRQLKLPLNEHMKFVQKLVFLHLRPIILSEDLVTDSAVRRLLFEAGDDVEALMTLCEADITSGIDAKVKRYLSNFELVRRKMKDLEERDRIRNFQPPITGELIMETYGIGPGRVIGDMKEIIKNAILDGEIPNEYDAAYALMERLAAERGLTRVRK
;
A
#
# COMPACT_ATOMS: atom_id res chain seq x y z
N MET A 1 -2.86 26.42 -22.69
CA MET A 1 -2.57 25.58 -23.87
C MET A 1 -2.11 24.21 -23.36
N PRO A 2 -2.60 23.11 -23.94
CA PRO A 2 -2.33 21.76 -23.41
C PRO A 2 -0.86 21.35 -23.48
N LEU A 3 -0.06 21.88 -24.41
CA LEU A 3 1.35 21.55 -24.64
C LEU A 3 2.26 22.75 -24.31
N SER A 4 2.13 23.29 -23.07
CA SER A 4 2.86 24.50 -22.64
C SER A 4 4.36 24.26 -22.36
N ASN A 5 4.78 23.04 -22.06
CA ASN A 5 6.17 22.73 -21.80
C ASN A 5 7.01 22.92 -23.08
N PRO A 6 8.11 23.69 -23.04
CA PRO A 6 8.96 23.95 -24.21
C PRO A 6 9.50 22.69 -24.88
N ILE A 7 9.56 21.56 -24.17
CA ILE A 7 10.04 20.29 -24.71
C ILE A 7 9.18 19.81 -25.90
N PHE A 8 7.86 20.08 -25.86
CA PHE A 8 6.95 19.67 -26.95
C PHE A 8 7.25 20.38 -28.27
N ARG A 9 7.63 21.66 -28.22
CA ARG A 9 8.01 22.41 -29.40
C ARG A 9 9.32 21.88 -30.02
N ARG A 10 10.24 21.42 -29.19
CA ARG A 10 11.48 20.78 -29.66
C ARG A 10 11.19 19.44 -30.33
N ILE A 11 10.36 18.59 -29.65
CA ILE A 11 9.94 17.31 -30.23
C ILE A 11 9.20 17.54 -31.57
N SER A 12 8.31 18.54 -31.63
CA SER A 12 7.58 18.92 -32.83
C SER A 12 8.52 19.17 -34.00
N ARG A 13 9.49 20.09 -33.84
CA ARG A 13 10.46 20.42 -34.86
C ARG A 13 11.28 19.19 -35.29
N LEU A 14 11.80 18.43 -34.36
CA LEU A 14 12.60 17.23 -34.65
C LEU A 14 11.79 16.15 -35.37
N ALA A 15 10.49 15.98 -35.03
CA ALA A 15 9.60 15.04 -35.70
C ALA A 15 9.36 15.46 -37.16
N ASP A 16 9.12 16.76 -37.40
CA ASP A 16 8.93 17.30 -38.74
C ASP A 16 10.24 17.20 -39.60
N GLU A 17 11.39 17.48 -39.00
CA GLU A 17 12.70 17.31 -39.65
C GLU A 17 12.99 15.86 -40.07
N GLN A 18 12.53 14.88 -39.25
CA GLN A 18 12.66 13.46 -39.54
C GLN A 18 11.54 12.90 -40.44
N GLY A 19 10.52 13.70 -40.74
CA GLY A 19 9.36 13.27 -41.53
C GLY A 19 8.51 12.20 -40.84
N VAL A 20 8.49 12.18 -39.51
CA VAL A 20 7.69 11.23 -38.70
C VAL A 20 6.54 11.93 -38.00
N ARG A 21 5.44 11.19 -37.76
CA ARG A 21 4.34 11.69 -36.95
C ARG A 21 4.57 11.31 -35.48
N ALA A 22 4.44 12.28 -34.59
CA ALA A 22 4.61 12.10 -33.16
C ALA A 22 3.41 12.61 -32.38
N PHE A 23 3.05 11.91 -31.29
CA PHE A 23 1.86 12.19 -30.51
C PHE A 23 2.16 12.00 -29.02
N VAL A 24 1.73 12.94 -28.17
CA VAL A 24 1.63 12.71 -26.72
C VAL A 24 0.38 11.90 -26.44
N VAL A 25 0.49 10.88 -25.61
CA VAL A 25 -0.60 9.91 -25.41
C VAL A 25 -0.80 9.58 -23.92
N GLY A 26 -1.91 8.93 -23.64
CA GLY A 26 -2.11 8.23 -22.37
C GLY A 26 -2.37 9.13 -21.18
N GLY A 27 -1.72 8.80 -20.05
CA GLY A 27 -1.96 9.45 -18.76
C GLY A 27 -1.76 10.97 -18.78
N TYR A 28 -0.75 11.46 -19.51
CA TYR A 28 -0.48 12.90 -19.62
C TYR A 28 -1.65 13.68 -20.22
N VAL A 29 -2.27 13.16 -21.29
CA VAL A 29 -3.43 13.78 -21.95
C VAL A 29 -4.63 13.78 -21.02
N ARG A 30 -4.96 12.64 -20.45
CA ARG A 30 -6.05 12.49 -19.46
C ARG A 30 -5.86 13.44 -18.28
N ASP A 31 -4.68 13.44 -17.64
CA ASP A 31 -4.43 14.17 -16.40
C ASP A 31 -4.46 15.70 -16.64
N HIS A 32 -4.11 16.16 -17.84
CA HIS A 32 -4.29 17.57 -18.21
C HIS A 32 -5.75 17.99 -18.14
N TYR A 33 -6.68 17.23 -18.72
CA TYR A 33 -8.11 17.53 -18.67
C TYR A 33 -8.67 17.41 -17.24
N LEU A 34 -8.14 16.48 -16.44
CA LEU A 34 -8.48 16.33 -15.03
C LEU A 34 -7.79 17.37 -14.11
N ARG A 35 -6.99 18.28 -14.67
CA ARG A 35 -6.19 19.29 -13.92
C ARG A 35 -5.30 18.66 -12.85
N ARG A 36 -4.77 17.47 -13.14
CA ARG A 36 -3.83 16.77 -12.27
C ARG A 36 -2.40 17.01 -12.75
N PRO A 37 -1.41 17.19 -11.84
CA PRO A 37 -0.02 17.30 -12.24
C PRO A 37 0.44 15.95 -12.82
N SER A 38 1.14 16.01 -13.96
CA SER A 38 1.81 14.85 -14.58
C SER A 38 3.18 15.26 -15.06
N THR A 39 4.18 14.45 -14.73
CA THR A 39 5.59 14.63 -15.16
C THR A 39 6.03 13.55 -16.15
N ASP A 40 5.27 12.47 -16.25
CA ASP A 40 5.54 11.34 -17.12
C ASP A 40 4.88 11.61 -18.49
N ILE A 41 5.71 11.76 -19.52
CA ILE A 41 5.27 12.09 -20.87
C ILE A 41 5.54 10.90 -21.77
N ASP A 42 4.48 10.28 -22.27
CA ASP A 42 4.55 9.20 -23.26
C ASP A 42 4.38 9.79 -24.66
N VAL A 43 5.35 9.55 -25.54
CA VAL A 43 5.31 9.97 -26.95
C VAL A 43 5.29 8.74 -27.85
N VAL A 44 4.23 8.59 -28.61
CA VAL A 44 4.12 7.58 -29.67
C VAL A 44 4.60 8.20 -30.99
N VAL A 45 5.49 7.48 -31.67
CA VAL A 45 6.07 7.89 -32.96
C VAL A 45 5.67 6.87 -34.03
N VAL A 46 5.02 7.33 -35.08
CA VAL A 46 4.80 6.50 -36.29
C VAL A 46 6.09 6.44 -37.05
N GLY A 47 6.93 5.47 -36.70
CA GLY A 47 8.34 5.35 -37.11
C GLY A 47 9.22 4.96 -35.92
N SER A 48 10.47 5.39 -35.92
CA SER A 48 11.44 5.06 -34.86
C SER A 48 11.38 6.03 -33.69
N GLY A 49 10.74 5.62 -32.59
CA GLY A 49 10.78 6.36 -31.33
C GLY A 49 12.19 6.55 -30.78
N ILE A 50 13.07 5.56 -30.97
CA ILE A 50 14.47 5.62 -30.55
C ILE A 50 15.22 6.73 -31.30
N ALA A 51 15.05 6.84 -32.63
CA ALA A 51 15.73 7.87 -33.41
C ALA A 51 15.32 9.30 -32.99
N LEU A 52 14.02 9.51 -32.72
CA LEU A 52 13.52 10.80 -32.25
C LEU A 52 14.01 11.12 -30.82
N ALA A 53 14.06 10.13 -29.92
CA ALA A 53 14.61 10.28 -28.57
C ALA A 53 16.12 10.65 -28.62
N GLU A 54 16.88 9.99 -29.45
CA GLU A 54 18.32 10.29 -29.62
C GLU A 54 18.56 11.70 -30.18
N ALA A 55 17.71 12.16 -31.12
CA ALA A 55 17.79 13.51 -31.66
C ALA A 55 17.51 14.55 -30.56
N LEU A 56 16.45 14.33 -29.76
CA LEU A 56 16.14 15.19 -28.63
C LEU A 56 17.25 15.17 -27.57
N GLY A 57 17.80 14.01 -27.27
CA GLY A 57 18.91 13.88 -26.32
C GLY A 57 20.15 14.62 -26.75
N ARG A 58 20.52 14.59 -28.07
CA ARG A 58 21.64 15.37 -28.63
C ARG A 58 21.40 16.86 -28.46
N GLU A 59 20.20 17.35 -28.80
CA GLU A 59 19.86 18.77 -28.67
C GLU A 59 19.89 19.28 -27.23
N LEU A 60 19.36 18.49 -26.31
CA LEU A 60 19.28 18.85 -24.89
C LEU A 60 20.58 18.54 -24.12
N LYS A 61 21.56 17.92 -24.78
CA LYS A 61 22.76 17.36 -24.13
C LYS A 61 22.39 16.46 -22.95
N ALA A 62 21.31 15.72 -23.09
CA ALA A 62 20.74 14.83 -22.07
C ALA A 62 21.06 13.36 -22.37
N LYS A 63 21.16 12.56 -21.30
CA LYS A 63 21.35 11.11 -21.44
C LYS A 63 20.08 10.47 -21.98
N VAL A 64 20.23 9.62 -22.99
CA VAL A 64 19.16 8.79 -23.53
C VAL A 64 19.36 7.36 -23.05
N SER A 65 18.33 6.79 -22.43
CA SER A 65 18.28 5.36 -22.07
C SER A 65 17.50 4.61 -23.14
N VAL A 66 18.15 3.69 -23.86
CA VAL A 66 17.53 2.94 -24.96
C VAL A 66 17.25 1.51 -24.55
N PHE A 67 16.02 1.05 -24.74
CA PHE A 67 15.54 -0.30 -24.46
C PHE A 67 15.21 -1.02 -25.78
N LYS A 68 16.23 -1.48 -26.48
CA LYS A 68 16.11 -2.04 -27.84
C LYS A 68 15.10 -3.17 -27.95
N THR A 69 15.04 -4.06 -26.95
CA THR A 69 14.12 -5.20 -26.92
C THR A 69 12.64 -4.77 -26.94
N PHE A 70 12.35 -3.57 -26.44
CA PHE A 70 10.99 -3.03 -26.35
C PHE A 70 10.71 -1.95 -27.41
N GLY A 71 11.73 -1.57 -28.18
CA GLY A 71 11.62 -0.48 -29.14
C GLY A 71 11.34 0.88 -28.51
N THR A 72 11.77 1.10 -27.24
CA THR A 72 11.51 2.32 -26.47
C THR A 72 12.81 3.03 -26.10
N ALA A 73 12.72 4.34 -25.91
CA ALA A 73 13.82 5.14 -25.38
C ALA A 73 13.28 6.24 -24.46
N MET A 74 14.08 6.61 -23.45
CA MET A 74 13.73 7.57 -22.43
C MET A 74 14.73 8.71 -22.38
N VAL A 75 14.23 9.94 -22.31
CA VAL A 75 15.02 11.15 -22.14
C VAL A 75 14.60 11.87 -20.86
N ARG A 76 15.57 12.18 -19.98
CA ARG A 76 15.35 12.98 -18.79
C ARG A 76 15.98 14.34 -18.94
N ALA A 77 15.17 15.39 -18.96
CA ALA A 77 15.63 16.77 -19.08
C ALA A 77 14.66 17.76 -18.43
N GLY A 78 15.19 18.79 -17.79
CA GLY A 78 14.39 19.89 -17.24
C GLY A 78 13.31 19.47 -16.21
N GLY A 79 13.55 18.40 -15.46
CA GLY A 79 12.60 17.90 -14.45
C GLY A 79 11.44 17.08 -15.02
N VAL A 80 11.46 16.77 -16.33
CA VAL A 80 10.48 15.87 -16.95
C VAL A 80 11.16 14.62 -17.49
N GLU A 81 10.40 13.54 -17.55
CA GLU A 81 10.78 12.27 -18.15
C GLU A 81 9.91 12.04 -19.39
N VAL A 82 10.54 11.83 -20.53
CA VAL A 82 9.84 11.61 -21.79
C VAL A 82 10.20 10.22 -22.31
N GLU A 83 9.22 9.34 -22.38
CA GLU A 83 9.37 8.02 -23.00
C GLU A 83 8.89 8.07 -24.45
N PHE A 84 9.72 7.57 -25.36
CA PHE A 84 9.42 7.47 -26.78
C PHE A 84 9.20 6.00 -27.15
N VAL A 85 8.05 5.73 -27.77
CA VAL A 85 7.67 4.38 -28.21
C VAL A 85 7.29 4.44 -29.69
N GLY A 86 7.79 3.50 -30.49
CA GLY A 86 7.29 3.33 -31.86
C GLY A 86 5.85 2.89 -31.85
N ALA A 87 4.99 3.47 -32.70
CA ALA A 87 3.63 2.98 -32.89
C ALA A 87 3.67 1.53 -33.34
N ARG A 88 2.88 0.67 -32.69
CA ARG A 88 2.96 -0.77 -32.87
C ARG A 88 1.59 -1.43 -32.89
N LYS A 89 1.49 -2.49 -33.66
CA LYS A 89 0.40 -3.46 -33.61
C LYS A 89 0.86 -4.64 -32.77
N GLU A 90 0.00 -5.08 -31.87
CA GLU A 90 0.24 -6.24 -31.01
C GLU A 90 -0.74 -7.36 -31.36
N SER A 91 -0.24 -8.58 -31.44
CA SER A 91 -1.07 -9.80 -31.55
C SER A 91 -0.72 -10.73 -30.40
N TYR A 92 -1.77 -11.34 -29.80
CA TYR A 92 -1.62 -12.16 -28.61
C TYR A 92 -2.09 -13.61 -28.92
N THR A 93 -1.43 -14.57 -28.31
CA THR A 93 -1.89 -15.95 -28.25
C THR A 93 -2.59 -16.22 -26.94
N ARG A 94 -3.63 -17.08 -26.94
CA ARG A 94 -4.51 -17.30 -25.77
C ARG A 94 -3.75 -17.70 -24.49
N ASP A 95 -2.64 -18.40 -24.62
CA ASP A 95 -1.87 -18.95 -23.50
C ASP A 95 -0.63 -18.11 -23.13
N SER A 96 -0.43 -16.97 -23.81
CA SER A 96 0.70 -16.08 -23.58
C SER A 96 0.25 -14.63 -23.58
N ARG A 97 0.72 -13.89 -22.58
CA ARG A 97 0.60 -12.42 -22.50
C ARG A 97 1.73 -11.69 -23.22
N LYS A 98 2.68 -12.40 -23.84
CA LYS A 98 3.76 -11.79 -24.61
C LYS A 98 3.25 -11.57 -26.03
N PRO A 99 3.04 -10.31 -26.46
CA PRO A 99 2.58 -10.06 -27.81
C PRO A 99 3.70 -10.30 -28.82
N GLU A 100 3.31 -10.69 -30.02
CA GLU A 100 4.11 -10.42 -31.21
C GLU A 100 3.89 -8.97 -31.60
N VAL A 101 4.98 -8.24 -31.85
CA VAL A 101 4.97 -6.80 -32.05
C VAL A 101 5.44 -6.49 -33.46
N GLU A 102 4.62 -5.75 -34.21
CA GLU A 102 4.93 -5.24 -35.53
C GLU A 102 4.80 -3.69 -35.56
N PRO A 103 5.54 -2.99 -36.46
CA PRO A 103 5.30 -1.58 -36.67
C PRO A 103 3.85 -1.30 -37.05
N GLY A 104 3.25 -0.30 -36.41
CA GLY A 104 1.84 0.02 -36.59
C GLY A 104 1.58 1.50 -36.85
N THR A 105 0.30 1.83 -36.95
CA THR A 105 -0.22 3.21 -37.04
C THR A 105 -0.56 3.74 -35.64
N LEU A 106 -0.86 5.04 -35.52
CA LEU A 106 -1.45 5.60 -34.29
C LEU A 106 -2.74 4.88 -33.89
N ALA A 107 -3.59 4.58 -34.87
CA ALA A 107 -4.87 3.87 -34.64
C ALA A 107 -4.64 2.47 -34.05
N ASP A 108 -3.62 1.74 -34.48
CA ASP A 108 -3.24 0.44 -33.92
C ASP A 108 -2.77 0.61 -32.47
N ASP A 109 -1.95 1.63 -32.17
CA ASP A 109 -1.50 1.92 -30.81
C ASP A 109 -2.66 2.29 -29.88
N GLN A 110 -3.60 3.11 -30.36
CA GLN A 110 -4.76 3.51 -29.56
C GLN A 110 -5.70 2.33 -29.26
N ARG A 111 -5.92 1.44 -30.27
CA ARG A 111 -6.78 0.24 -30.10
C ARG A 111 -6.27 -0.74 -29.05
N ARG A 112 -4.96 -0.90 -28.93
CA ARG A 112 -4.37 -1.85 -27.97
C ARG A 112 -4.31 -1.29 -26.54
N ARG A 113 -4.69 -0.02 -26.30
CA ARG A 113 -4.68 0.58 -24.96
C ARG A 113 -5.76 -0.02 -24.08
N ASP A 114 -5.58 0.16 -22.79
CA ASP A 114 -6.47 -0.40 -21.76
C ASP A 114 -7.86 0.26 -21.76
N PHE A 115 -7.91 1.62 -21.75
CA PHE A 115 -9.15 2.37 -21.61
C PHE A 115 -9.19 3.57 -22.57
N THR A 116 -10.41 3.96 -22.95
CA THR A 116 -10.67 5.12 -23.84
C THR A 116 -10.01 6.38 -23.35
N ILE A 117 -10.11 6.69 -22.04
CA ILE A 117 -9.49 7.86 -21.40
C ILE A 117 -7.97 7.88 -21.48
N ASN A 118 -7.34 6.73 -21.71
CA ASN A 118 -5.89 6.60 -21.91
C ASN A 118 -5.51 6.42 -23.38
N ALA A 119 -6.50 6.35 -24.28
CA ALA A 119 -6.29 6.21 -25.73
C ALA A 119 -6.27 7.54 -26.47
N MET A 120 -6.61 8.64 -25.80
CA MET A 120 -6.52 10.00 -26.37
C MET A 120 -5.07 10.38 -26.67
N ALA A 121 -4.89 11.13 -27.75
CA ALA A 121 -3.57 11.60 -28.19
C ALA A 121 -3.60 13.06 -28.62
N TRP A 122 -2.54 13.82 -28.39
CA TRP A 122 -2.30 15.13 -28.97
C TRP A 122 -1.19 15.07 -30.03
N SER A 123 -1.47 15.61 -31.24
CA SER A 123 -0.47 15.71 -32.27
C SER A 123 0.66 16.68 -31.87
N LEU A 124 1.91 16.29 -32.15
CA LEU A 124 3.08 17.12 -31.93
C LEU A 124 3.63 17.73 -33.25
N ASN A 125 3.20 17.26 -34.42
CA ASN A 125 3.69 17.82 -35.69
C ASN A 125 3.21 19.27 -35.91
N GLY A 126 4.05 20.11 -36.47
CA GLY A 126 3.81 21.56 -36.55
C GLY A 126 2.48 21.93 -37.20
N ALA A 127 2.07 21.25 -38.28
CA ALA A 127 0.82 21.51 -39.00
C ALA A 127 -0.45 21.20 -38.16
N THR A 128 -0.38 20.24 -37.20
CA THR A 128 -1.50 19.75 -36.38
C THR A 128 -1.21 19.86 -34.89
N PHE A 129 -0.29 20.73 -34.50
CA PHE A 129 0.23 20.83 -33.14
C PHE A 129 -0.88 21.11 -32.11
N GLY A 130 -1.09 20.17 -31.19
CA GLY A 130 -2.10 20.25 -30.14
C GLY A 130 -3.51 19.82 -30.57
N GLU A 131 -3.68 19.32 -31.80
CA GLU A 131 -4.94 18.69 -32.20
C GLU A 131 -5.16 17.39 -31.45
N LEU A 132 -6.37 17.22 -30.91
CA LEU A 132 -6.80 15.99 -30.21
C LEU A 132 -7.19 14.92 -31.24
N VAL A 133 -6.65 13.73 -31.07
CA VAL A 133 -7.01 12.52 -31.81
C VAL A 133 -7.67 11.54 -30.82
N ASP A 134 -8.98 11.44 -30.89
CA ASP A 134 -9.80 10.66 -29.94
C ASP A 134 -10.83 9.81 -30.71
N PRO A 135 -10.41 8.69 -31.31
CA PRO A 135 -11.29 7.85 -32.10
C PRO A 135 -12.23 6.96 -31.29
N PHE A 136 -12.13 6.96 -29.96
CA PHE A 136 -12.90 6.10 -29.05
C PHE A 136 -13.74 6.90 -28.04
N ASP A 137 -13.98 8.18 -28.30
CA ASP A 137 -14.76 9.08 -27.45
C ASP A 137 -14.27 9.13 -25.98
N GLY A 138 -12.94 9.03 -25.80
CA GLY A 138 -12.33 9.07 -24.47
C GLY A 138 -12.58 10.37 -23.72
N MET A 139 -12.80 11.48 -24.44
CA MET A 139 -13.20 12.75 -23.85
C MET A 139 -14.58 12.68 -23.22
N SER A 140 -15.54 12.07 -23.89
CA SER A 140 -16.90 11.85 -23.35
C SER A 140 -16.85 10.97 -22.10
N ASP A 141 -16.14 9.83 -22.17
CA ASP A 141 -15.95 8.95 -21.00
C ASP A 141 -15.23 9.66 -19.84
N LEU A 142 -14.33 10.59 -20.14
CA LEU A 142 -13.64 11.39 -19.12
C LEU A 142 -14.60 12.37 -18.43
N GLU A 143 -15.46 13.05 -19.19
CA GLU A 143 -16.47 13.99 -18.67
C GLU A 143 -17.55 13.26 -17.88
N GLU A 144 -17.95 12.06 -18.30
CA GLU A 144 -18.93 11.21 -17.63
C GLU A 144 -18.32 10.39 -16.47
N CYS A 145 -17.00 10.48 -16.25
CA CYS A 145 -16.28 9.73 -15.21
C CYS A 145 -16.40 8.21 -15.39
N ILE A 146 -16.22 7.72 -16.62
CA ILE A 146 -16.36 6.30 -16.99
C ILE A 146 -15.01 5.67 -17.33
N ILE A 147 -14.83 4.42 -16.93
CA ILE A 147 -13.73 3.53 -17.34
C ILE A 147 -14.31 2.51 -18.32
N ARG A 148 -13.93 2.64 -19.58
CA ARG A 148 -14.39 1.80 -20.70
C ARG A 148 -13.18 1.35 -21.54
N THR A 149 -13.22 0.13 -22.07
CA THR A 149 -12.21 -0.34 -23.02
C THR A 149 -12.45 0.23 -24.44
N PRO A 150 -11.38 0.56 -25.21
CA PRO A 150 -11.53 1.09 -26.58
C PRO A 150 -12.18 0.09 -27.55
N CYS A 151 -12.00 -1.20 -27.28
CA CYS A 151 -12.48 -2.32 -28.08
C CYS A 151 -13.22 -3.32 -27.20
N ASP A 152 -13.58 -4.47 -27.77
CA ASP A 152 -14.22 -5.56 -27.04
C ASP A 152 -13.46 -5.85 -25.71
N PRO A 153 -14.13 -5.73 -24.57
CA PRO A 153 -13.49 -5.89 -23.26
C PRO A 153 -13.02 -7.33 -23.00
N ASP A 154 -13.70 -8.35 -23.53
CA ASP A 154 -13.28 -9.74 -23.39
C ASP A 154 -11.95 -9.98 -24.11
N VAL A 155 -11.76 -9.42 -25.31
CA VAL A 155 -10.49 -9.45 -26.03
C VAL A 155 -9.42 -8.67 -25.26
N THR A 156 -9.75 -7.46 -24.81
CA THR A 156 -8.84 -6.56 -24.08
C THR A 156 -8.29 -7.23 -22.81
N PHE A 157 -9.12 -7.93 -22.04
CA PHE A 157 -8.72 -8.63 -20.81
C PHE A 157 -8.11 -10.01 -21.08
N SER A 158 -8.44 -10.63 -22.20
CA SER A 158 -7.76 -11.85 -22.66
C SER A 158 -6.31 -11.56 -23.05
N ASP A 159 -6.05 -10.45 -23.73
CA ASP A 159 -4.72 -10.03 -24.17
C ASP A 159 -3.76 -9.73 -23.02
N ASP A 160 -4.16 -8.86 -22.09
CA ASP A 160 -3.42 -8.62 -20.83
C ASP A 160 -4.39 -8.58 -19.64
N PRO A 161 -4.52 -9.69 -18.89
CA PRO A 161 -5.43 -9.76 -17.74
C PRO A 161 -5.10 -8.76 -16.62
N LEU A 162 -3.89 -8.18 -16.58
CA LEU A 162 -3.59 -7.11 -15.63
C LEU A 162 -4.46 -5.88 -15.86
N ARG A 163 -5.00 -5.67 -17.06
CA ARG A 163 -5.90 -4.56 -17.36
C ARG A 163 -7.16 -4.58 -16.50
N MET A 164 -7.60 -5.77 -16.03
CA MET A 164 -8.68 -5.89 -15.05
C MET A 164 -8.33 -5.19 -13.73
N MET A 165 -7.13 -5.42 -13.20
CA MET A 165 -6.62 -4.72 -12.01
C MET A 165 -6.46 -3.22 -12.26
N ARG A 166 -6.05 -2.84 -13.46
CA ARG A 166 -5.91 -1.43 -13.86
C ARG A 166 -7.26 -0.73 -13.93
N ALA A 167 -8.34 -1.40 -14.41
CA ALA A 167 -9.70 -0.87 -14.39
C ALA A 167 -10.13 -0.51 -12.95
N VAL A 168 -9.99 -1.46 -12.04
CA VAL A 168 -10.30 -1.25 -10.62
C VAL A 168 -9.44 -0.14 -10.01
N ARG A 169 -8.14 -0.12 -10.33
CA ARG A 169 -7.25 0.93 -9.85
C ARG A 169 -7.66 2.32 -10.35
N PHE A 170 -7.93 2.48 -11.64
CA PHE A 170 -8.34 3.77 -12.19
C PHE A 170 -9.69 4.21 -11.61
N ALA A 171 -10.65 3.30 -11.47
CA ALA A 171 -11.91 3.59 -10.79
C ALA A 171 -11.66 4.14 -9.38
N SER A 172 -10.85 3.47 -8.58
CA SER A 172 -10.52 3.89 -7.20
C SER A 172 -9.69 5.18 -7.13
N GLN A 173 -8.73 5.40 -8.04
CA GLN A 173 -7.87 6.58 -8.04
C GLN A 173 -8.55 7.84 -8.58
N LEU A 174 -9.41 7.69 -9.57
CA LEU A 174 -10.08 8.79 -10.23
C LEU A 174 -11.48 9.08 -9.65
N GLY A 175 -12.06 8.11 -8.94
CA GLY A 175 -13.45 8.16 -8.49
C GLY A 175 -14.44 7.90 -9.63
N PHE A 176 -14.03 7.10 -10.63
CA PHE A 176 -14.80 6.81 -11.84
C PHE A 176 -15.56 5.49 -11.71
N THR A 177 -16.64 5.36 -12.47
CA THR A 177 -17.42 4.12 -12.58
C THR A 177 -16.88 3.28 -13.73
N ILE A 178 -16.79 1.96 -13.52
CA ILE A 178 -16.49 1.04 -14.62
C ILE A 178 -17.79 0.82 -15.41
N GLU A 179 -17.74 0.99 -16.72
CA GLU A 179 -18.87 0.75 -17.62
C GLU A 179 -19.34 -0.71 -17.51
N GLU A 180 -20.67 -0.93 -17.63
CA GLU A 180 -21.32 -2.20 -17.31
C GLU A 180 -20.72 -3.40 -18.07
N GLU A 181 -20.57 -3.30 -19.40
CA GLU A 181 -20.02 -4.41 -20.20
C GLU A 181 -18.53 -4.65 -19.88
N THR A 182 -17.78 -3.59 -19.64
CA THR A 182 -16.39 -3.68 -19.17
C THR A 182 -16.32 -4.37 -17.80
N PHE A 183 -17.24 -4.05 -16.87
CA PHE A 183 -17.31 -4.68 -15.56
C PHE A 183 -17.67 -6.17 -15.65
N GLU A 184 -18.68 -6.52 -16.43
CA GLU A 184 -19.09 -7.91 -16.63
C GLU A 184 -18.00 -8.74 -17.34
N ALA A 185 -17.25 -8.13 -18.25
CA ALA A 185 -16.10 -8.79 -18.88
C ALA A 185 -14.98 -9.05 -17.87
N ILE A 186 -14.75 -8.15 -16.90
CA ILE A 186 -13.80 -8.45 -15.80
C ILE A 186 -14.24 -9.70 -15.04
N ARG A 187 -15.53 -9.82 -14.70
CA ARG A 187 -16.06 -10.99 -13.99
C ARG A 187 -15.86 -12.28 -14.78
N ARG A 188 -16.20 -12.26 -16.10
CA ARG A 188 -16.03 -13.42 -16.98
C ARG A 188 -14.57 -13.87 -17.11
N ASN A 189 -13.64 -12.91 -17.12
CA ASN A 189 -12.21 -13.15 -17.32
C ASN A 189 -11.39 -13.22 -16.02
N ALA A 190 -12.01 -13.07 -14.83
CA ALA A 190 -11.31 -12.96 -13.55
C ALA A 190 -10.30 -14.10 -13.28
N GLU A 191 -10.61 -15.33 -13.74
CA GLU A 191 -9.72 -16.49 -13.58
C GLU A 191 -8.37 -16.30 -14.29
N ARG A 192 -8.35 -15.56 -15.39
CA ARG A 192 -7.12 -15.29 -16.15
C ARG A 192 -6.08 -14.44 -15.40
N ILE A 193 -6.45 -13.80 -14.30
CA ILE A 193 -5.48 -13.06 -13.48
C ILE A 193 -4.34 -13.92 -12.96
N ARG A 194 -4.54 -15.24 -12.89
CA ARG A 194 -3.54 -16.21 -12.43
C ARG A 194 -2.31 -16.31 -13.31
N ILE A 195 -2.42 -15.96 -14.60
CA ILE A 195 -1.25 -15.94 -15.51
C ILE A 195 -0.37 -14.71 -15.34
N VAL A 196 -0.85 -13.70 -14.59
CA VAL A 196 -0.10 -12.48 -14.29
C VAL A 196 0.84 -12.71 -13.12
N SER A 197 2.08 -12.22 -13.23
CA SER A 197 3.04 -12.32 -12.13
C SER A 197 2.57 -11.54 -10.89
N ARG A 198 2.84 -12.09 -9.71
CA ARG A 198 2.44 -11.46 -8.45
C ARG A 198 3.04 -10.08 -8.25
N GLU A 199 4.23 -9.84 -8.77
CA GLU A 199 4.92 -8.53 -8.72
C GLU A 199 4.14 -7.45 -9.49
N ARG A 200 3.55 -7.80 -10.65
CA ARG A 200 2.69 -6.85 -11.38
C ARG A 200 1.36 -6.61 -10.67
N ILE A 201 0.75 -7.67 -10.12
CA ILE A 201 -0.50 -7.59 -9.37
C ILE A 201 -0.32 -6.68 -8.15
N VAL A 202 0.72 -6.90 -7.34
CA VAL A 202 0.95 -6.10 -6.12
C VAL A 202 1.26 -4.63 -6.43
N THR A 203 1.90 -4.36 -7.58
CA THR A 203 2.11 -2.98 -8.02
C THR A 203 0.78 -2.24 -8.22
N GLU A 204 -0.21 -2.86 -8.85
CA GLU A 204 -1.54 -2.28 -9.00
C GLU A 204 -2.32 -2.25 -7.66
N LEU A 205 -2.20 -3.30 -6.85
CA LEU A 205 -2.83 -3.37 -5.53
C LEU A 205 -2.31 -2.28 -4.59
N ASN A 206 -1.01 -2.01 -4.57
CA ASN A 206 -0.43 -0.90 -3.80
C ASN A 206 -0.98 0.46 -4.24
N LYS A 207 -1.22 0.65 -5.54
CA LYS A 207 -1.84 1.88 -6.05
C LYS A 207 -3.32 1.99 -5.64
N ILE A 208 -4.03 0.87 -5.51
CA ILE A 208 -5.39 0.83 -4.95
C ILE A 208 -5.34 1.21 -3.46
N VAL A 209 -4.46 0.60 -2.68
CA VAL A 209 -4.27 0.93 -1.25
C VAL A 209 -3.92 2.41 -1.05
N LEU A 210 -3.16 3.00 -1.96
CA LEU A 210 -2.78 4.42 -1.93
C LEU A 210 -3.84 5.37 -2.52
N SER A 211 -4.94 4.85 -3.09
CA SER A 211 -5.99 5.70 -3.65
C SER A 211 -6.66 6.57 -2.57
N PRO A 212 -7.38 7.64 -2.97
CA PRO A 212 -8.10 8.50 -2.02
C PRO A 212 -9.18 7.75 -1.23
N VAL A 213 -9.84 6.76 -1.86
CA VAL A 213 -10.89 5.92 -1.28
C VAL A 213 -10.58 4.46 -1.58
N PRO A 214 -9.66 3.82 -0.82
CA PRO A 214 -9.25 2.43 -1.07
C PRO A 214 -10.41 1.42 -1.00
N SER A 215 -11.42 1.68 -0.18
CA SER A 215 -12.60 0.81 -0.04
C SER A 215 -13.26 0.55 -1.39
N MET A 216 -13.42 1.57 -2.23
CA MET A 216 -13.97 1.43 -3.57
C MET A 216 -13.21 0.39 -4.41
N GLY A 217 -11.87 0.43 -4.34
CA GLY A 217 -11.03 -0.53 -5.06
C GLY A 217 -11.19 -1.96 -4.55
N PHE A 218 -11.21 -2.16 -3.24
CA PHE A 218 -11.41 -3.48 -2.64
C PHE A 218 -12.81 -4.03 -2.87
N GLU A 219 -13.84 -3.19 -2.82
CA GLU A 219 -15.22 -3.57 -3.16
C GLU A 219 -15.33 -4.02 -4.62
N LEU A 220 -14.73 -3.29 -5.56
CA LEU A 220 -14.68 -3.67 -6.97
C LEU A 220 -13.91 -4.97 -7.19
N LEU A 221 -12.77 -5.17 -6.51
CA LEU A 221 -12.02 -6.44 -6.56
C LEU A 221 -12.88 -7.62 -6.06
N GLU A 222 -13.66 -7.41 -5.00
CA GLU A 222 -14.58 -8.42 -4.46
C GLU A 222 -15.72 -8.72 -5.42
N LEU A 223 -16.41 -7.67 -5.90
CA LEU A 223 -17.57 -7.81 -6.79
C LEU A 223 -17.21 -8.46 -8.12
N THR A 224 -16.00 -8.26 -8.62
CA THR A 224 -15.49 -8.86 -9.86
C THR A 224 -14.91 -10.26 -9.65
N GLY A 225 -14.78 -10.74 -8.41
CA GLY A 225 -14.17 -12.02 -8.08
C GLY A 225 -12.64 -12.03 -8.20
N LEU A 226 -12.01 -10.89 -8.44
CA LEU A 226 -10.55 -10.79 -8.47
C LEU A 226 -9.93 -10.95 -7.07
N LEU A 227 -10.61 -10.45 -6.02
CA LEU A 227 -10.07 -10.46 -4.65
C LEU A 227 -9.79 -11.88 -4.16
N GLU A 228 -10.72 -12.80 -4.33
CA GLU A 228 -10.57 -14.22 -3.96
C GLU A 228 -9.32 -14.86 -4.59
N ARG A 229 -8.99 -14.47 -5.82
CA ARG A 229 -7.88 -15.04 -6.61
C ARG A 229 -6.52 -14.46 -6.29
N ILE A 230 -6.49 -13.18 -5.93
CA ILE A 230 -5.24 -12.46 -5.67
C ILE A 230 -4.91 -12.38 -4.18
N PHE A 231 -5.94 -12.25 -3.32
CA PHE A 231 -5.79 -12.04 -1.88
C PHE A 231 -6.93 -12.73 -1.09
N PRO A 232 -6.94 -14.09 -1.05
CA PRO A 232 -8.01 -14.88 -0.44
C PRO A 232 -8.20 -14.59 1.05
N GLU A 233 -7.15 -14.22 1.79
CA GLU A 233 -7.25 -13.90 3.21
C GLU A 233 -8.17 -12.66 3.44
N MET A 234 -8.07 -11.66 2.59
CA MET A 234 -8.94 -10.46 2.65
C MET A 234 -10.38 -10.81 2.23
N HIS A 235 -10.56 -11.63 1.20
CA HIS A 235 -11.87 -12.14 0.78
C HIS A 235 -12.58 -12.87 1.92
N ASN A 236 -11.85 -13.68 2.69
CA ASN A 236 -12.39 -14.49 3.80
C ASN A 236 -12.87 -13.65 5.01
N LEU A 237 -12.58 -12.34 5.07
CA LEU A 237 -13.14 -11.46 6.09
C LEU A 237 -14.64 -11.22 5.90
N LYS A 238 -15.18 -11.49 4.72
CA LYS A 238 -16.56 -11.22 4.37
C LYS A 238 -17.54 -12.18 5.04
N GLY A 239 -18.69 -11.66 5.34
CA GLY A 239 -19.82 -12.41 5.82
C GLY A 239 -20.19 -12.09 7.27
N VAL A 240 -21.46 -12.28 7.55
CA VAL A 240 -22.05 -12.09 8.89
C VAL A 240 -22.77 -13.37 9.27
N GLU A 241 -22.38 -13.93 10.42
CA GLU A 241 -23.14 -15.02 11.00
C GLU A 241 -24.04 -14.50 12.13
N LYS A 242 -25.29 -14.96 12.10
CA LYS A 242 -26.27 -14.67 13.14
C LYS A 242 -26.62 -15.96 13.89
N ARG A 243 -26.52 -15.91 15.22
CA ARG A 243 -26.96 -17.00 16.09
C ARG A 243 -27.84 -16.43 17.17
N GLY A 244 -29.13 -16.75 17.11
CA GLY A 244 -30.13 -16.15 17.98
C GLY A 244 -30.20 -14.62 17.81
N ARG A 245 -30.03 -13.89 18.90
CA ARG A 245 -29.98 -12.41 18.94
C ARG A 245 -28.58 -11.83 18.63
N HIS A 246 -27.56 -12.66 18.57
CA HIS A 246 -26.18 -12.24 18.39
C HIS A 246 -25.76 -12.34 16.91
N ALA A 247 -25.31 -11.24 16.35
CA ALA A 247 -24.66 -11.17 15.07
C ALA A 247 -23.33 -10.43 15.24
N HIS A 248 -22.29 -10.83 14.51
CA HIS A 248 -21.07 -10.02 14.42
C HIS A 248 -21.15 -9.04 13.24
N LYS A 249 -20.32 -8.00 13.28
CA LYS A 249 -20.15 -7.10 12.15
C LYS A 249 -19.47 -7.84 10.98
N ASP A 250 -19.75 -7.43 9.77
CA ASP A 250 -18.97 -7.85 8.62
C ASP A 250 -17.53 -7.29 8.75
N ASN A 251 -16.55 -8.20 8.90
CA ASN A 251 -15.17 -7.79 9.12
C ASN A 251 -14.54 -7.19 7.87
N PHE A 252 -14.98 -7.58 6.68
CA PHE A 252 -14.55 -6.98 5.42
C PHE A 252 -14.97 -5.51 5.35
N ILE A 253 -16.25 -5.24 5.52
CA ILE A 253 -16.78 -3.87 5.52
C ILE A 253 -16.17 -3.01 6.63
N HIS A 254 -15.94 -3.61 7.81
CA HIS A 254 -15.23 -2.93 8.90
C HIS A 254 -13.81 -2.54 8.47
N THR A 255 -13.03 -3.49 7.94
CA THR A 255 -11.65 -3.26 7.49
C THR A 255 -11.60 -2.17 6.42
N LEU A 256 -12.53 -2.16 5.46
CA LEU A 256 -12.62 -1.11 4.44
C LEU A 256 -12.79 0.29 5.05
N LYS A 257 -13.66 0.42 6.04
CA LYS A 257 -13.86 1.70 6.77
C LYS A 257 -12.58 2.14 7.49
N VAL A 258 -11.88 1.21 8.11
CA VAL A 258 -10.60 1.49 8.79
C VAL A 258 -9.55 1.96 7.81
N VAL A 259 -9.42 1.30 6.65
CA VAL A 259 -8.48 1.69 5.60
C VAL A 259 -8.78 3.09 5.06
N ASP A 260 -10.05 3.42 4.82
CA ASP A 260 -10.45 4.77 4.39
C ASP A 260 -10.19 5.82 5.49
N ASN A 261 -10.40 5.48 6.76
CA ASN A 261 -10.10 6.37 7.87
C ASN A 261 -8.60 6.67 7.96
N VAL A 262 -7.74 5.66 7.74
CA VAL A 262 -6.28 5.84 7.66
C VAL A 262 -5.91 6.66 6.42
N ALA A 263 -6.54 6.39 5.27
CA ALA A 263 -6.25 7.09 4.01
C ALA A 263 -6.48 8.59 4.09
N ARG A 264 -7.48 9.04 4.87
CA ARG A 264 -7.73 10.48 5.10
C ARG A 264 -6.67 11.15 5.98
N ARG A 265 -5.89 10.38 6.75
CA ARG A 265 -4.93 10.90 7.73
C ARG A 265 -3.48 10.73 7.30
N SER A 266 -3.19 9.71 6.47
CA SER A 266 -1.82 9.36 6.08
C SER A 266 -1.73 8.86 4.65
N GLY A 267 -0.68 9.31 3.95
CA GLY A 267 -0.25 8.79 2.67
C GLY A 267 0.72 7.61 2.77
N ASP A 268 1.06 7.16 3.97
CA ASP A 268 2.00 6.06 4.16
C ASP A 268 1.40 4.71 3.75
N LEU A 269 2.04 4.06 2.79
CA LEU A 269 1.60 2.77 2.24
C LEU A 269 1.55 1.67 3.31
N TRP A 270 2.54 1.64 4.19
CA TRP A 270 2.68 0.55 5.15
C TRP A 270 1.72 0.67 6.31
N LEU A 271 1.38 1.91 6.72
CA LEU A 271 0.30 2.15 7.68
C LEU A 271 -1.06 1.74 7.10
N ARG A 272 -1.30 2.00 5.80
CA ARG A 272 -2.52 1.54 5.14
C ARG A 272 -2.55 0.01 5.01
N TRP A 273 -1.41 -0.64 4.74
CA TRP A 273 -1.32 -2.10 4.80
C TRP A 273 -1.56 -2.66 6.21
N ALA A 274 -1.11 -1.97 7.25
CA ALA A 274 -1.44 -2.36 8.63
C ALA A 274 -2.95 -2.28 8.87
N ALA A 275 -3.64 -1.26 8.34
CA ALA A 275 -5.09 -1.16 8.39
C ALA A 275 -5.80 -2.28 7.60
N VAL A 276 -5.27 -2.69 6.43
CA VAL A 276 -5.81 -3.83 5.67
C VAL A 276 -5.68 -5.13 6.45
N LEU A 277 -4.61 -5.30 7.24
CA LEU A 277 -4.26 -6.57 7.87
C LEU A 277 -4.58 -6.65 9.37
N HIS A 278 -5.02 -5.55 10.04
CA HIS A 278 -5.19 -5.54 11.50
C HIS A 278 -6.12 -6.67 12.00
N ASP A 279 -7.17 -6.93 11.27
CA ASP A 279 -8.21 -7.92 11.59
C ASP A 279 -8.15 -9.21 10.76
N ILE A 280 -7.10 -9.43 9.99
CA ILE A 280 -7.01 -10.50 8.99
C ILE A 280 -7.20 -11.91 9.55
N ALA A 281 -6.94 -12.11 10.82
CA ALA A 281 -7.07 -13.41 11.49
C ALA A 281 -8.45 -13.63 12.15
N LYS A 282 -9.36 -12.67 12.12
CA LYS A 282 -10.69 -12.82 12.74
C LYS A 282 -11.47 -14.05 12.26
N PRO A 283 -11.46 -14.41 10.96
CA PRO A 283 -12.13 -15.63 10.52
C PRO A 283 -11.59 -16.91 11.16
N LEU A 284 -10.29 -16.96 11.47
CA LEU A 284 -9.60 -18.11 12.03
C LEU A 284 -9.70 -18.20 13.57
N THR A 285 -10.01 -17.08 14.23
CA THR A 285 -10.13 -17.01 15.70
C THR A 285 -11.58 -16.87 16.16
N LYS A 286 -12.52 -16.93 15.20
CA LYS A 286 -13.94 -16.79 15.48
C LYS A 286 -14.45 -17.94 16.34
N ALA A 287 -15.08 -17.61 17.48
CA ALA A 287 -15.73 -18.54 18.38
C ALA A 287 -17.05 -17.96 18.88
N TYR A 288 -17.96 -18.83 19.33
CA TYR A 288 -19.24 -18.42 19.88
C TYR A 288 -19.35 -18.79 21.35
N ASP A 289 -19.52 -17.79 22.22
CA ASP A 289 -19.86 -17.97 23.62
C ASP A 289 -21.37 -17.65 23.85
N PRO A 290 -22.16 -18.55 24.42
CA PRO A 290 -23.58 -18.31 24.62
C PRO A 290 -23.93 -17.08 25.48
N ARG A 291 -23.00 -16.59 26.31
CA ARG A 291 -23.20 -15.45 27.21
C ARG A 291 -22.85 -14.12 26.57
N VAL A 292 -21.79 -14.10 25.73
CA VAL A 292 -21.24 -12.86 25.19
C VAL A 292 -21.52 -12.73 23.67
N GLY A 293 -21.79 -13.84 22.99
CA GLY A 293 -21.96 -13.91 21.54
C GLY A 293 -20.66 -14.28 20.81
N TRP A 294 -20.44 -13.69 19.66
CA TRP A 294 -19.25 -13.94 18.84
C TRP A 294 -18.01 -13.28 19.43
N THR A 295 -16.92 -14.03 19.52
CA THR A 295 -15.60 -13.60 20.03
C THR A 295 -14.51 -13.90 19.02
N PHE A 296 -13.39 -13.14 19.09
CA PHE A 296 -12.26 -13.22 18.17
C PHE A 296 -10.93 -13.12 18.95
N HIS A 297 -10.84 -13.75 20.11
CA HIS A 297 -9.68 -13.63 20.98
C HIS A 297 -8.39 -14.08 20.31
N GLY A 298 -7.32 -13.30 20.47
CA GLY A 298 -5.99 -13.59 19.96
C GLY A 298 -5.82 -13.37 18.44
N HIS A 299 -6.78 -12.70 17.80
CA HIS A 299 -6.64 -12.40 16.37
C HIS A 299 -5.44 -11.47 16.07
N GLU A 300 -5.07 -10.59 16.98
CA GLU A 300 -3.90 -9.73 16.89
C GLU A 300 -2.60 -10.55 16.90
N VAL A 301 -2.53 -11.60 17.73
CA VAL A 301 -1.37 -12.49 17.81
C VAL A 301 -1.27 -13.37 16.55
N LEU A 302 -2.40 -13.98 16.15
CA LEU A 302 -2.44 -14.82 14.95
C LEU A 302 -2.22 -13.98 13.69
N GLY A 303 -2.86 -12.81 13.59
CA GLY A 303 -2.74 -11.87 12.47
C GLY A 303 -1.29 -11.45 12.27
N SER A 304 -0.59 -11.07 13.33
CA SER A 304 0.82 -10.73 13.23
C SER A 304 1.70 -11.88 12.73
N LYS A 305 1.37 -13.13 13.06
CA LYS A 305 2.06 -14.32 12.53
C LYS A 305 1.72 -14.60 11.06
N MET A 306 0.55 -14.17 10.58
CA MET A 306 0.15 -14.30 9.17
C MET A 306 0.85 -13.28 8.27
N VAL A 307 1.21 -12.10 8.76
CA VAL A 307 1.82 -11.02 7.97
C VAL A 307 2.99 -11.49 7.11
N PRO A 308 4.02 -12.22 7.61
CA PRO A 308 5.13 -12.66 6.78
C PRO A 308 4.73 -13.61 5.64
N ALA A 309 3.71 -14.45 5.84
CA ALA A 309 3.21 -15.37 4.82
C ALA A 309 2.46 -14.59 3.72
N ILE A 310 1.59 -13.66 4.11
CA ILE A 310 0.86 -12.78 3.18
C ILE A 310 1.81 -11.91 2.37
N PHE A 311 2.82 -11.29 2.99
CA PHE A 311 3.82 -10.49 2.29
C PHE A 311 4.59 -11.30 1.27
N ARG A 312 4.96 -12.54 1.60
CA ARG A 312 5.64 -13.46 0.65
C ARG A 312 4.72 -13.84 -0.50
N GLN A 313 3.46 -14.17 -0.23
CA GLN A 313 2.45 -14.54 -1.22
C GLN A 313 2.17 -13.40 -2.19
N LEU A 314 2.01 -12.18 -1.69
CA LEU A 314 1.75 -10.97 -2.47
C LEU A 314 3.02 -10.38 -3.10
N LYS A 315 4.21 -10.88 -2.78
CA LYS A 315 5.50 -10.30 -3.21
C LYS A 315 5.74 -8.88 -2.69
N LEU A 316 5.23 -8.58 -1.50
CA LEU A 316 5.60 -7.39 -0.74
C LEU A 316 7.01 -7.56 -0.14
N PRO A 317 7.74 -6.47 0.18
CA PRO A 317 9.12 -6.55 0.68
C PRO A 317 9.18 -7.17 2.08
N LEU A 318 10.10 -8.14 2.27
CA LEU A 318 10.30 -8.86 3.52
C LEU A 318 11.39 -8.18 4.40
N ASN A 319 11.28 -6.90 4.60
CA ASN A 319 12.23 -6.04 5.30
C ASN A 319 11.59 -5.35 6.52
N GLU A 320 12.11 -4.18 6.91
CA GLU A 320 11.59 -3.34 8.01
C GLU A 320 10.12 -2.96 7.83
N HIS A 321 9.64 -2.77 6.60
CA HIS A 321 8.23 -2.47 6.33
C HIS A 321 7.30 -3.62 6.75
N MET A 322 7.70 -4.86 6.48
CA MET A 322 6.96 -6.03 6.95
C MET A 322 6.93 -6.07 8.49
N LYS A 323 8.07 -5.82 9.14
CA LYS A 323 8.16 -5.81 10.61
C LYS A 323 7.31 -4.69 11.22
N PHE A 324 7.28 -3.53 10.58
CA PHE A 324 6.42 -2.41 10.96
C PHE A 324 4.94 -2.82 10.92
N VAL A 325 4.46 -3.36 9.78
CA VAL A 325 3.08 -3.83 9.65
C VAL A 325 2.77 -4.92 10.68
N GLN A 326 3.66 -5.90 10.84
CA GLN A 326 3.52 -6.98 11.80
C GLN A 326 3.37 -6.47 13.25
N LYS A 327 4.19 -5.47 13.62
CA LYS A 327 4.14 -4.82 14.94
C LYS A 327 2.81 -4.11 15.15
N LEU A 328 2.34 -3.33 14.17
CA LEU A 328 1.07 -2.61 14.29
C LEU A 328 -0.12 -3.56 14.39
N VAL A 329 -0.14 -4.64 13.60
CA VAL A 329 -1.17 -5.68 13.70
C VAL A 329 -1.17 -6.33 15.09
N PHE A 330 0.00 -6.59 15.66
CA PHE A 330 0.10 -7.17 17.00
C PHE A 330 -0.38 -6.23 18.10
N LEU A 331 -0.11 -4.93 17.98
CA LEU A 331 -0.35 -3.96 19.04
C LEU A 331 -1.68 -3.22 18.93
N HIS A 332 -2.44 -3.35 17.83
CA HIS A 332 -3.59 -2.47 17.53
C HIS A 332 -4.70 -2.45 18.60
N LEU A 333 -4.87 -3.50 19.38
CA LEU A 333 -5.84 -3.51 20.46
C LEU A 333 -5.38 -2.78 21.73
N ARG A 334 -4.07 -2.62 21.94
CA ARG A 334 -3.54 -2.09 23.20
C ARG A 334 -3.94 -0.66 23.49
N PRO A 335 -3.82 0.30 22.58
CA PRO A 335 -4.32 1.66 22.80
C PRO A 335 -5.82 1.73 23.03
N ILE A 336 -6.60 0.83 22.39
CA ILE A 336 -8.06 0.76 22.56
C ILE A 336 -8.41 0.38 23.99
N ILE A 337 -7.79 -0.68 24.51
CA ILE A 337 -7.98 -1.13 25.90
C ILE A 337 -7.58 -0.02 26.88
N LEU A 338 -6.46 0.66 26.66
CA LEU A 338 -6.03 1.80 27.47
C LEU A 338 -7.03 2.96 27.45
N SER A 339 -7.80 3.11 26.39
CA SER A 339 -8.82 4.15 26.28
C SER A 339 -10.13 3.82 26.99
N GLU A 340 -10.36 2.56 27.36
CA GLU A 340 -11.58 2.09 28.03
C GLU A 340 -11.47 2.11 29.56
N ASP A 341 -10.27 1.87 30.11
CA ASP A 341 -10.01 1.70 31.54
C ASP A 341 -9.22 2.90 32.14
N LEU A 342 -9.06 2.87 33.47
CA LEU A 342 -8.17 3.78 34.21
C LEU A 342 -6.73 3.58 33.71
N VAL A 343 -6.23 4.53 32.91
CA VAL A 343 -4.90 4.47 32.28
C VAL A 343 -3.82 4.55 33.35
N THR A 344 -3.16 3.42 33.65
CA THR A 344 -2.01 3.39 34.56
C THR A 344 -0.74 3.81 33.85
N ASP A 345 0.21 4.39 34.59
CA ASP A 345 1.53 4.75 34.06
C ASP A 345 2.29 3.52 33.52
N SER A 346 2.19 2.39 34.22
CA SER A 346 2.81 1.13 33.80
C SER A 346 2.31 0.66 32.43
N ALA A 347 1.00 0.69 32.20
CA ALA A 347 0.42 0.28 30.92
C ALA A 347 0.86 1.19 29.78
N VAL A 348 0.97 2.51 30.02
CA VAL A 348 1.46 3.46 29.02
C VAL A 348 2.97 3.28 28.77
N ARG A 349 3.80 3.04 29.81
CA ARG A 349 5.21 2.74 29.61
C ARG A 349 5.42 1.50 28.77
N ARG A 350 4.64 0.43 29.00
CA ARG A 350 4.69 -0.80 28.21
C ARG A 350 4.33 -0.53 26.74
N LEU A 351 3.29 0.26 26.50
CA LEU A 351 2.91 0.64 25.13
C LEU A 351 4.03 1.44 24.44
N LEU A 352 4.59 2.46 25.10
CA LEU A 352 5.70 3.25 24.57
C LEU A 352 6.92 2.40 24.25
N PHE A 353 7.26 1.47 25.15
CA PHE A 353 8.39 0.57 24.94
C PHE A 353 8.18 -0.40 23.76
N GLU A 354 7.00 -1.02 23.68
CA GLU A 354 6.70 -2.00 22.62
C GLU A 354 6.51 -1.34 21.24
N ALA A 355 5.85 -0.20 21.19
CA ALA A 355 5.64 0.52 19.94
C ALA A 355 6.91 1.24 19.46
N GLY A 356 7.71 1.77 20.40
CA GLY A 356 8.93 2.53 20.07
C GLY A 356 8.59 3.74 19.18
N ASP A 357 9.37 3.94 18.13
CA ASP A 357 9.17 5.05 17.18
C ASP A 357 7.87 4.95 16.36
N ASP A 358 7.22 3.78 16.34
CA ASP A 358 6.00 3.53 15.57
C ASP A 358 4.72 3.91 16.35
N VAL A 359 4.85 4.49 17.54
CA VAL A 359 3.71 4.79 18.43
C VAL A 359 2.68 5.71 17.80
N GLU A 360 3.07 6.72 17.04
CA GLU A 360 2.13 7.63 16.37
C GLU A 360 1.36 6.95 15.24
N ALA A 361 2.03 6.08 14.51
CA ALA A 361 1.40 5.25 13.48
C ALA A 361 0.38 4.28 14.10
N LEU A 362 0.75 3.64 15.23
CA LEU A 362 -0.14 2.77 15.99
C LEU A 362 -1.37 3.52 16.49
N MET A 363 -1.20 4.70 17.08
CA MET A 363 -2.32 5.53 17.54
C MET A 363 -3.24 5.94 16.39
N THR A 364 -2.68 6.28 15.23
CA THR A 364 -3.44 6.61 14.02
C THR A 364 -4.29 5.42 13.55
N LEU A 365 -3.73 4.21 13.55
CA LEU A 365 -4.44 2.98 13.21
C LEU A 365 -5.59 2.71 14.19
N CYS A 366 -5.34 2.81 15.49
CA CYS A 366 -6.34 2.53 16.52
C CYS A 366 -7.49 3.55 16.53
N GLU A 367 -7.19 4.83 16.30
CA GLU A 367 -8.23 5.85 16.13
C GLU A 367 -9.07 5.62 14.88
N ALA A 368 -8.44 5.14 13.79
CA ALA A 368 -9.13 4.80 12.56
C ALA A 368 -10.05 3.58 12.71
N ASP A 369 -9.71 2.65 13.60
CA ASP A 369 -10.48 1.44 13.91
C ASP A 369 -11.80 1.75 14.66
N ILE A 370 -11.95 2.94 15.24
CA ILE A 370 -13.21 3.37 15.87
C ILE A 370 -14.27 3.63 14.79
N THR A 371 -15.00 2.60 14.40
CA THR A 371 -16.01 2.65 13.33
C THR A 371 -17.47 2.50 13.84
N SER A 372 -17.74 2.94 15.07
CA SER A 372 -19.09 2.91 15.63
C SER A 372 -20.04 3.83 14.84
N GLY A 373 -21.27 3.38 14.58
CA GLY A 373 -22.32 4.22 14.02
C GLY A 373 -22.96 5.20 15.03
N ILE A 374 -22.47 5.23 16.27
CA ILE A 374 -22.98 6.12 17.34
C ILE A 374 -21.98 7.22 17.57
N ASP A 375 -22.25 8.43 17.09
CA ASP A 375 -21.36 9.60 17.17
C ASP A 375 -20.89 9.92 18.59
N ALA A 376 -21.78 9.82 19.59
CA ALA A 376 -21.42 10.07 20.99
C ALA A 376 -20.38 9.05 21.50
N LYS A 377 -20.46 7.81 21.03
CA LYS A 377 -19.48 6.77 21.38
C LYS A 377 -18.13 7.05 20.71
N VAL A 378 -18.14 7.42 19.42
CA VAL A 378 -16.92 7.81 18.67
C VAL A 378 -16.23 8.98 19.35
N LYS A 379 -16.96 10.07 19.65
CA LYS A 379 -16.41 11.25 20.34
C LYS A 379 -15.77 10.91 21.68
N ARG A 380 -16.43 10.05 22.49
CA ARG A 380 -15.89 9.61 23.77
C ARG A 380 -14.56 8.87 23.60
N TYR A 381 -14.49 7.91 22.67
CA TYR A 381 -13.25 7.17 22.43
C TYR A 381 -12.12 8.08 21.94
N LEU A 382 -12.39 8.98 20.98
CA LEU A 382 -11.39 9.92 20.50
C LEU A 382 -10.88 10.85 21.60
N SER A 383 -11.77 11.32 22.50
CA SER A 383 -11.36 12.11 23.67
C SER A 383 -10.45 11.32 24.62
N ASN A 384 -10.76 10.03 24.83
CA ASN A 384 -9.92 9.15 25.64
C ASN A 384 -8.54 8.90 24.96
N PHE A 385 -8.48 8.79 23.64
CA PHE A 385 -7.20 8.68 22.91
C PHE A 385 -6.34 9.94 23.08
N GLU A 386 -6.94 11.13 23.08
CA GLU A 386 -6.21 12.38 23.38
C GLU A 386 -5.64 12.39 24.82
N LEU A 387 -6.38 11.84 25.77
CA LEU A 387 -5.88 11.66 27.15
C LEU A 387 -4.69 10.70 27.19
N VAL A 388 -4.78 9.56 26.48
CA VAL A 388 -3.67 8.59 26.36
C VAL A 388 -2.45 9.26 25.73
N ARG A 389 -2.61 10.04 24.64
CA ARG A 389 -1.51 10.78 23.99
C ARG A 389 -0.82 11.76 24.93
N ARG A 390 -1.60 12.53 25.67
CA ARG A 390 -1.03 13.46 26.69
C ARG A 390 -0.22 12.71 27.72
N LYS A 391 -0.78 11.64 28.28
CA LYS A 391 -0.09 10.81 29.29
C LYS A 391 1.17 10.15 28.73
N MET A 392 1.15 9.71 27.46
CA MET A 392 2.33 9.19 26.77
C MET A 392 3.44 10.23 26.68
N LYS A 393 3.08 11.48 26.30
CA LYS A 393 4.05 12.58 26.20
C LYS A 393 4.66 12.92 27.55
N ASP A 394 3.84 13.05 28.60
CA ASP A 394 4.30 13.35 29.95
C ASP A 394 5.25 12.27 30.49
N LEU A 395 4.93 11.00 30.27
CA LEU A 395 5.77 9.86 30.66
C LEU A 395 7.07 9.76 29.87
N GLU A 396 7.02 10.06 28.57
CA GLU A 396 8.21 10.07 27.72
C GLU A 396 9.20 11.17 28.13
N GLU A 397 8.69 12.37 28.40
CA GLU A 397 9.51 13.49 28.89
C GLU A 397 10.13 13.17 30.27
N ARG A 398 9.38 12.51 31.16
CA ARG A 398 9.82 12.17 32.51
C ARG A 398 10.77 10.98 32.54
N ASP A 399 10.40 9.89 31.89
CA ASP A 399 10.97 8.56 32.12
C ASP A 399 11.86 8.10 30.92
N ARG A 400 11.81 8.79 29.76
CA ARG A 400 12.57 8.49 28.54
C ARG A 400 12.46 7.00 28.11
N ILE A 401 11.23 6.46 28.16
CA ILE A 401 10.97 5.03 27.99
C ILE A 401 11.00 4.57 26.53
N ARG A 402 10.76 5.46 25.57
CA ARG A 402 10.77 5.09 24.14
C ARG A 402 12.15 4.56 23.76
N ASN A 403 12.21 3.34 23.23
CA ASN A 403 13.45 2.68 22.79
C ASN A 403 14.51 2.53 23.91
N PHE A 404 14.13 2.61 25.20
CA PHE A 404 15.11 2.43 26.25
C PHE A 404 15.70 1.02 26.21
N GLN A 405 16.98 0.95 26.51
CA GLN A 405 17.65 -0.32 26.79
C GLN A 405 17.79 -0.46 28.30
N PRO A 406 17.34 -1.57 28.90
CA PRO A 406 17.61 -1.81 30.31
C PRO A 406 19.09 -1.69 30.57
N PRO A 407 19.50 -0.95 31.62
CA PRO A 407 20.93 -0.67 31.88
C PRO A 407 21.76 -1.92 32.22
N ILE A 408 21.06 -3.05 32.48
CA ILE A 408 21.70 -4.34 32.78
C ILE A 408 21.67 -5.22 31.54
N THR A 409 22.81 -5.48 30.94
CA THR A 409 22.95 -6.37 29.77
C THR A 409 23.14 -7.82 30.20
N GLY A 410 22.89 -8.76 29.27
CA GLY A 410 23.19 -10.19 29.55
C GLY A 410 24.68 -10.47 29.76
N GLU A 411 25.54 -9.73 29.05
CA GLU A 411 27.00 -9.80 29.19
C GLU A 411 27.42 -9.39 30.61
N LEU A 412 26.88 -8.28 31.13
CA LEU A 412 27.17 -7.84 32.49
C LEU A 412 26.79 -8.91 33.53
N ILE A 413 25.63 -9.57 33.36
CA ILE A 413 25.18 -10.67 34.25
C ILE A 413 26.17 -11.83 34.14
N MET A 414 26.53 -12.26 32.93
CA MET A 414 27.49 -13.35 32.70
C MET A 414 28.84 -13.06 33.31
N GLU A 415 29.40 -11.87 33.11
CA GLU A 415 30.67 -11.45 33.63
C GLU A 415 30.66 -11.34 35.17
N THR A 416 29.58 -10.79 35.74
CA THR A 416 29.48 -10.58 37.19
C THR A 416 29.41 -11.89 37.97
N TYR A 417 28.75 -12.89 37.43
CA TYR A 417 28.48 -14.18 38.12
C TYR A 417 29.23 -15.37 37.51
N GLY A 418 30.03 -15.17 36.46
CA GLY A 418 30.81 -16.23 35.83
C GLY A 418 29.98 -17.36 35.23
N ILE A 419 28.77 -17.04 34.72
CA ILE A 419 27.84 -18.02 34.14
C ILE A 419 27.79 -17.88 32.64
N GLY A 420 27.55 -18.99 31.93
CA GLY A 420 27.37 -19.00 30.49
C GLY A 420 25.95 -18.56 30.07
N PRO A 421 25.76 -18.30 28.75
CA PRO A 421 24.44 -17.94 28.24
C PRO A 421 23.40 -19.02 28.56
N GLY A 422 22.20 -18.59 29.06
CA GLY A 422 21.15 -19.51 29.46
C GLY A 422 19.86 -18.82 29.89
N ARG A 423 18.85 -19.64 30.23
CA ARG A 423 17.51 -19.17 30.61
C ARG A 423 17.54 -18.23 31.82
N VAL A 424 18.41 -18.47 32.78
CA VAL A 424 18.52 -17.65 34.00
C VAL A 424 18.81 -16.18 33.66
N ILE A 425 19.72 -15.93 32.71
CA ILE A 425 20.07 -14.57 32.27
C ILE A 425 18.84 -13.90 31.58
N GLY A 426 18.15 -14.65 30.74
CA GLY A 426 16.92 -14.17 30.11
C GLY A 426 15.86 -13.78 31.11
N ASP A 427 15.60 -14.64 32.10
CA ASP A 427 14.61 -14.43 33.16
C ASP A 427 14.97 -13.21 34.03
N MET A 428 16.24 -13.06 34.41
CA MET A 428 16.73 -11.89 35.19
C MET A 428 16.54 -10.59 34.41
N LYS A 429 16.95 -10.55 33.14
CA LYS A 429 16.74 -9.37 32.25
C LYS A 429 15.27 -9.02 32.11
N GLU A 430 14.41 -10.02 31.94
CA GLU A 430 12.97 -9.81 31.77
C GLU A 430 12.34 -9.24 33.06
N ILE A 431 12.75 -9.74 34.25
CA ILE A 431 12.28 -9.23 35.56
C ILE A 431 12.72 -7.77 35.74
N ILE A 432 14.00 -7.44 35.46
CA ILE A 432 14.52 -6.08 35.60
C ILE A 432 13.81 -5.13 34.65
N LYS A 433 13.62 -5.52 33.39
CA LYS A 433 12.84 -4.74 32.41
C LYS A 433 11.42 -4.48 32.89
N ASN A 434 10.75 -5.51 33.38
CA ASN A 434 9.37 -5.39 33.87
C ASN A 434 9.29 -4.49 35.11
N ALA A 435 10.21 -4.58 36.05
CA ALA A 435 10.25 -3.71 37.22
C ALA A 435 10.42 -2.22 36.85
N ILE A 436 11.20 -1.92 35.79
CA ILE A 436 11.32 -0.56 35.27
C ILE A 436 10.01 -0.11 34.59
N LEU A 437 9.41 -0.95 33.76
CA LEU A 437 8.15 -0.63 33.08
C LEU A 437 6.98 -0.48 34.05
N ASP A 438 6.95 -1.24 35.15
CA ASP A 438 5.95 -1.14 36.19
C ASP A 438 6.21 0.04 37.14
N GLY A 439 7.39 0.67 37.04
CA GLY A 439 7.78 1.80 37.88
C GLY A 439 8.16 1.43 39.28
N GLU A 440 8.46 0.14 39.53
CA GLU A 440 8.97 -0.36 40.81
C GLU A 440 10.40 0.14 41.08
N ILE A 441 11.18 0.30 40.03
CA ILE A 441 12.49 0.91 40.06
C ILE A 441 12.64 1.95 38.94
N PRO A 442 13.45 3.03 39.15
CA PRO A 442 13.77 3.95 38.06
C PRO A 442 14.63 3.28 36.98
N ASN A 443 14.62 3.84 35.77
CA ASN A 443 15.48 3.40 34.67
C ASN A 443 16.90 3.94 34.85
N GLU A 444 17.56 3.53 35.90
CA GLU A 444 18.93 3.93 36.31
C GLU A 444 19.77 2.71 36.59
N TYR A 445 21.08 2.81 36.28
CA TYR A 445 22.02 1.70 36.42
C TYR A 445 22.04 1.15 37.84
N ASP A 446 22.19 2.00 38.86
CA ASP A 446 22.33 1.60 40.24
C ASP A 446 21.11 0.85 40.80
N ALA A 447 19.90 1.33 40.48
CA ALA A 447 18.66 0.70 40.88
C ALA A 447 18.47 -0.68 40.20
N ALA A 448 18.76 -0.76 38.91
CA ALA A 448 18.69 -2.00 38.14
C ALA A 448 19.77 -2.99 38.57
N TYR A 449 20.95 -2.51 38.89
CA TYR A 449 22.06 -3.34 39.41
C TYR A 449 21.74 -3.92 40.79
N ALA A 450 21.18 -3.13 41.69
CA ALA A 450 20.75 -3.61 43.03
C ALA A 450 19.67 -4.69 42.90
N LEU A 451 18.71 -4.53 41.94
CA LEU A 451 17.76 -5.58 41.66
C LEU A 451 18.41 -6.83 41.08
N MET A 452 19.39 -6.69 40.18
CA MET A 452 20.16 -7.82 39.63
C MET A 452 20.84 -8.63 40.74
N GLU A 453 21.48 -7.95 41.72
CA GLU A 453 22.15 -8.61 42.84
C GLU A 453 21.16 -9.40 43.72
N ARG A 454 19.99 -8.81 44.01
CA ARG A 454 18.93 -9.50 44.77
C ARG A 454 18.45 -10.74 44.02
N LEU A 455 18.17 -10.63 42.74
CA LEU A 455 17.71 -11.74 41.90
C LEU A 455 18.76 -12.85 41.76
N ALA A 456 20.04 -12.49 41.76
CA ALA A 456 21.16 -13.44 41.73
C ALA A 456 21.27 -14.20 43.04
N ALA A 457 21.17 -13.51 44.20
CA ALA A 457 21.17 -14.12 45.52
C ALA A 457 20.04 -15.14 45.69
N GLU A 458 18.79 -14.78 45.26
CA GLU A 458 17.63 -15.67 45.27
C GLU A 458 17.85 -16.96 44.46
N ARG A 459 18.72 -16.90 43.42
CA ARG A 459 19.06 -18.03 42.52
C ARG A 459 20.35 -18.75 42.95
N GLY A 460 20.96 -18.37 44.08
CA GLY A 460 22.20 -18.97 44.59
C GLY A 460 23.42 -18.62 43.74
N LEU A 461 23.38 -17.56 42.93
CA LEU A 461 24.54 -17.12 42.17
C LEU A 461 25.49 -16.29 43.03
N THR A 462 26.75 -16.60 43.00
CA THR A 462 27.80 -15.88 43.71
C THR A 462 28.66 -15.07 42.76
N ARG A 463 29.01 -13.85 43.16
CA ARG A 463 29.87 -12.95 42.37
C ARG A 463 31.26 -13.58 42.18
N VAL A 464 31.73 -13.56 40.93
CA VAL A 464 33.14 -13.95 40.67
C VAL A 464 34.04 -12.86 41.25
N ARG A 465 34.91 -13.24 42.17
CA ARG A 465 35.92 -12.31 42.70
C ARG A 465 36.88 -11.96 41.54
N LYS A 466 36.89 -10.69 41.12
CA LYS A 466 37.99 -10.14 40.35
C LYS A 466 39.21 -9.95 41.24
#